data_997c56d98eaeba76e1f9940431fc7042
#
_entry.id   997c56d98eaeba76e1f9940431fc7042
#
_cell.length_a   1.000
_cell.length_b   1.000
_cell.length_c   1.000
_cell.angle_alpha   90.00
_cell.angle_beta   90.00
_cell.angle_gamma   90.00
#
_symmetry.space_group_name_H-M   'P 1'
#
loop_
_entity.id
_entity.type
_entity.pdbx_description
1 polymer ?
#
loop_
_entity_poly.entity_id
_entity_poly.type
_entity_poly.pdbx_seq_one_letter_code
_entity_poly.pdbx_strand_id
1 'polypeptide(L)'
;GLPNFFSSLKIKKRKFKSQDTNFSKKVLFSLLNRLKSKLLDLKPSNKSFWSNYTKNRNHYSDIDIKIKKGIIDDFLKLNKGKILDIGCNTGEFLDIASKHCSEIHGIDFDENSINFIQENLAFKNISVSNVDISNPTPQVGWNNDETFGYIEKNKNFYDTLIFLGISHHLMVTDRIPLKNIILLLYKMTKKNLIFEFISKDDEKFIDIANINHDLYLCCTKENFEKTVVDYFYIKKIHNLDYNLNRHIYILEKK
;
A
#
# COMPACT_ATOMS: atom_id res chain seq x y z
N GLY A 1 38.62 -16.07 -2.12
CA GLY A 1 38.59 -17.24 -1.81
C GLY A 1 37.51 -18.07 -1.17
N LEU A 2 36.27 -17.57 -0.96
CA LEU A 2 35.17 -18.38 -0.37
C LEU A 2 34.55 -19.50 -1.24
N PRO A 3 34.60 -19.46 -2.58
CA PRO A 3 33.99 -20.53 -3.40
C PRO A 3 34.67 -21.89 -3.34
N ASN A 4 35.97 -21.95 -3.01
CA ASN A 4 36.71 -23.23 -3.05
C ASN A 4 36.63 -24.04 -1.73
N PHE A 5 36.09 -23.48 -0.66
CA PHE A 5 35.97 -24.17 0.63
C PHE A 5 34.89 -25.28 0.60
N PHE A 6 33.81 -25.04 -0.13
CA PHE A 6 32.69 -25.99 -0.21
C PHE A 6 32.91 -27.14 -1.19
N SER A 7 33.81 -27.01 -2.18
CA SER A 7 34.09 -28.07 -3.15
C SER A 7 34.90 -29.27 -2.57
N SER A 8 35.54 -29.06 -1.42
CA SER A 8 36.32 -30.12 -0.75
C SER A 8 35.52 -30.95 0.27
N LEU A 9 34.30 -30.55 0.60
CA LEU A 9 33.42 -31.32 1.47
C LEU A 9 32.86 -32.53 0.71
N LYS A 10 33.54 -33.67 0.79
CA LYS A 10 32.97 -34.97 0.37
C LYS A 10 31.74 -35.24 1.27
N ILE A 11 30.56 -34.88 0.77
CA ILE A 11 29.29 -35.29 1.38
C ILE A 11 29.22 -36.80 1.26
N LYS A 12 29.53 -37.55 2.33
CA LYS A 12 29.26 -38.99 2.39
C LYS A 12 27.76 -39.15 2.14
N LYS A 13 27.40 -39.79 1.01
CA LYS A 13 26.01 -40.20 0.77
C LYS A 13 25.56 -41.08 1.92
N ARG A 14 24.93 -40.49 2.94
CA ARG A 14 24.21 -41.25 3.96
C ARG A 14 23.05 -41.94 3.24
N LYS A 15 23.02 -43.26 3.21
CA LYS A 15 21.82 -44.04 2.87
C LYS A 15 20.75 -43.58 3.86
N PHE A 16 19.77 -42.84 3.41
CA PHE A 16 18.58 -42.55 4.21
C PHE A 16 17.89 -43.90 4.46
N LYS A 17 18.01 -44.44 5.68
CA LYS A 17 17.07 -45.46 6.16
C LYS A 17 15.69 -44.83 6.13
N SER A 18 14.68 -45.57 5.64
CA SER A 18 13.29 -45.14 5.73
C SER A 18 12.99 -44.77 7.19
N GLN A 19 12.91 -43.49 7.46
CA GLN A 19 12.58 -43.02 8.81
C GLN A 19 11.11 -43.31 9.04
N ASP A 20 10.79 -43.76 10.23
CA ASP A 20 9.40 -43.93 10.69
C ASP A 20 8.65 -42.61 10.45
N THR A 21 7.66 -42.67 9.56
CA THR A 21 6.86 -41.51 9.17
C THR A 21 6.14 -40.89 10.37
N ASN A 22 5.82 -41.69 11.38
CA ASN A 22 5.20 -41.23 12.63
C ASN A 22 6.17 -40.44 13.50
N PHE A 23 7.43 -40.84 13.55
CA PHE A 23 8.47 -40.09 14.25
C PHE A 23 8.72 -38.76 13.55
N SER A 24 8.84 -38.75 12.23
CA SER A 24 9.04 -37.53 11.44
C SER A 24 7.87 -36.55 11.60
N LYS A 25 6.62 -37.05 11.61
CA LYS A 25 5.43 -36.23 11.91
C LYS A 25 5.48 -35.63 13.31
N LYS A 26 5.81 -36.39 14.34
CA LYS A 26 5.91 -35.88 15.71
C LYS A 26 6.96 -34.78 15.83
N VAL A 27 8.13 -34.94 15.20
CA VAL A 27 9.18 -33.91 15.18
C VAL A 27 8.69 -32.65 14.47
N LEU A 28 8.04 -32.78 13.30
CA LEU A 28 7.47 -31.65 12.58
C LEU A 28 6.43 -30.91 13.42
N PHE A 29 5.48 -31.62 14.03
CA PHE A 29 4.48 -31.00 14.91
C PHE A 29 5.10 -30.29 16.10
N SER A 30 6.14 -30.85 16.72
CA SER A 30 6.87 -30.21 17.81
C SER A 30 7.53 -28.91 17.36
N LEU A 31 8.17 -28.91 16.19
CA LEU A 31 8.80 -27.71 15.61
C LEU A 31 7.76 -26.64 15.29
N LEU A 32 6.62 -27.02 14.67
CA LEU A 32 5.53 -26.09 14.35
C LEU A 32 4.91 -25.47 15.59
N ASN A 33 4.69 -26.28 16.66
CA ASN A 33 4.19 -25.77 17.92
C ASN A 33 5.18 -24.81 18.60
N ARG A 34 6.48 -25.10 18.54
CA ARG A 34 7.52 -24.20 19.05
C ARG A 34 7.59 -22.89 18.27
N LEU A 35 7.48 -22.93 16.94
CA LEU A 35 7.39 -21.75 16.10
C LEU A 35 6.15 -20.94 16.42
N LYS A 36 4.98 -21.59 16.53
CA LYS A 36 3.73 -20.95 16.91
C LYS A 36 3.87 -20.22 18.27
N SER A 37 4.42 -20.89 19.28
CA SER A 37 4.64 -20.25 20.59
C SER A 37 5.53 -19.02 20.47
N LYS A 38 6.66 -19.12 19.75
CA LYS A 38 7.55 -17.98 19.55
C LYS A 38 6.88 -16.81 18.80
N LEU A 39 6.03 -17.11 17.80
CA LEU A 39 5.28 -16.08 17.07
C LEU A 39 4.26 -15.39 17.99
N LEU A 40 3.59 -16.12 18.86
CA LEU A 40 2.64 -15.56 19.83
C LEU A 40 3.33 -14.69 20.91
N ASP A 41 4.60 -14.95 21.20
CA ASP A 41 5.41 -14.17 22.14
C ASP A 41 5.96 -12.87 21.52
N LEU A 42 5.92 -12.74 20.17
CA LEU A 42 6.31 -11.52 19.49
C LEU A 42 5.22 -10.46 19.72
N LYS A 43 5.54 -9.44 20.49
CA LYS A 43 4.68 -8.27 20.65
C LYS A 43 5.08 -7.23 19.61
N PRO A 44 4.14 -6.71 18.81
CA PRO A 44 4.43 -5.61 17.91
C PRO A 44 4.91 -4.40 18.71
N SER A 45 5.80 -3.61 18.12
CA SER A 45 6.24 -2.34 18.71
C SER A 45 5.05 -1.38 18.75
N ASN A 46 4.59 -1.01 19.95
CA ASN A 46 3.36 -0.22 20.16
C ASN A 46 3.49 1.27 19.81
N LYS A 47 4.54 1.72 19.11
CA LYS A 47 4.74 3.14 18.78
C LYS A 47 5.30 3.30 17.38
N SER A 48 4.44 3.60 16.43
CA SER A 48 4.86 4.19 15.17
C SER A 48 4.45 5.66 15.10
N PHE A 49 5.19 6.45 14.32
CA PHE A 49 4.82 7.83 14.00
C PHE A 49 3.45 7.87 13.31
N TRP A 50 3.14 6.90 12.47
CA TRP A 50 1.96 6.85 11.61
C TRP A 50 0.69 6.42 12.34
N SER A 51 0.77 5.59 13.37
CA SER A 51 -0.39 5.16 14.17
C SER A 51 -1.07 6.32 14.93
N ASN A 52 -0.33 7.41 15.20
CA ASN A 52 -0.86 8.63 15.80
C ASN A 52 -1.14 9.74 14.76
N TYR A 53 -0.88 9.49 13.48
CA TYR A 53 -1.00 10.47 12.41
C TYR A 53 -2.42 11.05 12.30
N THR A 54 -3.45 10.22 12.43
CA THR A 54 -4.85 10.64 12.35
C THR A 54 -5.23 11.67 13.43
N LYS A 55 -4.56 11.62 14.59
CA LYS A 55 -4.79 12.55 15.71
C LYS A 55 -3.96 13.83 15.60
N ASN A 56 -2.89 13.84 14.81
CA ASN A 56 -1.90 14.92 14.74
C ASN A 56 -1.77 15.52 13.32
N ARG A 57 -2.88 15.61 12.57
CA ARG A 57 -2.92 16.13 11.20
C ARG A 57 -2.90 17.65 11.14
N ASN A 58 -1.83 18.31 11.59
CA ASN A 58 -1.74 19.78 11.62
C ASN A 58 -1.74 20.45 10.23
N HIS A 59 -1.59 19.68 9.15
CA HIS A 59 -1.52 20.17 7.76
C HIS A 59 -2.82 20.01 6.95
N TYR A 60 -3.88 19.48 7.57
CA TYR A 60 -5.22 19.50 7.02
C TYR A 60 -6.15 20.27 7.97
N SER A 61 -6.98 21.13 7.42
CA SER A 61 -8.11 21.65 8.18
C SER A 61 -9.17 20.57 8.36
N ASP A 62 -9.97 20.65 9.40
CA ASP A 62 -11.13 19.76 9.60
C ASP A 62 -12.11 19.83 8.42
N ILE A 63 -12.16 20.99 7.74
CA ILE A 63 -12.99 21.22 6.56
C ILE A 63 -12.46 20.43 5.38
N ASP A 64 -11.14 20.47 5.10
CA ASP A 64 -10.53 19.69 4.00
C ASP A 64 -10.72 18.19 4.20
N ILE A 65 -10.60 17.69 5.44
CA ILE A 65 -10.86 16.29 5.76
C ILE A 65 -12.32 15.94 5.47
N LYS A 66 -13.26 16.82 5.85
CA LYS A 66 -14.69 16.62 5.59
C LYS A 66 -15.00 16.62 4.09
N ILE A 67 -14.38 17.51 3.33
CA ILE A 67 -14.49 17.56 1.86
C ILE A 67 -13.98 16.26 1.26
N LYS A 68 -12.80 15.78 1.65
CA LYS A 68 -12.23 14.50 1.17
C LYS A 68 -13.18 13.33 1.42
N LYS A 69 -13.72 13.23 2.63
CA LYS A 69 -14.70 12.20 3.01
C LYS A 69 -15.95 12.28 2.15
N GLY A 70 -16.49 13.47 1.94
CA GLY A 70 -17.66 13.70 1.10
C GLY A 70 -17.43 13.28 -0.35
N ILE A 71 -16.29 13.62 -0.94
CA ILE A 71 -15.93 13.23 -2.31
C ILE A 71 -15.93 11.71 -2.46
N ILE A 72 -15.31 10.99 -1.50
CA ILE A 72 -15.21 9.53 -1.55
C ILE A 72 -16.56 8.88 -1.32
N ASP A 73 -17.32 9.35 -0.34
CA ASP A 73 -18.66 8.85 -0.03
C ASP A 73 -19.59 8.99 -1.23
N ASP A 74 -19.65 10.18 -1.85
CA ASP A 74 -20.49 10.45 -3.01
C ASP A 74 -20.04 9.65 -4.25
N PHE A 75 -18.74 9.49 -4.46
CA PHE A 75 -18.22 8.68 -5.55
C PHE A 75 -18.60 7.20 -5.38
N LEU A 76 -18.41 6.64 -4.20
CA LEU A 76 -18.64 5.22 -3.93
C LEU A 76 -20.14 4.84 -3.87
N LYS A 77 -21.04 5.77 -3.57
CA LYS A 77 -22.50 5.57 -3.71
C LYS A 77 -22.87 5.15 -5.12
N LEU A 78 -22.20 5.72 -6.13
CA LEU A 78 -22.48 5.51 -7.55
C LEU A 78 -21.57 4.42 -8.18
N ASN A 79 -20.38 4.18 -7.61
CA ASN A 79 -19.35 3.31 -8.16
C ASN A 79 -19.03 2.16 -7.19
N LYS A 80 -19.96 1.24 -7.08
CA LYS A 80 -19.83 0.04 -6.26
C LYS A 80 -18.86 -0.95 -6.91
N GLY A 81 -18.23 -1.81 -6.12
CA GLY A 81 -17.31 -2.83 -6.62
C GLY A 81 -16.23 -3.17 -5.60
N LYS A 82 -15.12 -3.69 -6.09
CA LYS A 82 -13.95 -4.01 -5.26
C LYS A 82 -13.08 -2.77 -5.12
N ILE A 83 -12.74 -2.43 -3.89
CA ILE A 83 -11.97 -1.23 -3.56
C ILE A 83 -10.62 -1.64 -2.99
N LEU A 84 -9.56 -0.93 -3.43
CA LEU A 84 -8.26 -0.95 -2.76
C LEU A 84 -7.94 0.46 -2.26
N ASP A 85 -7.70 0.59 -0.96
CA ASP A 85 -7.18 1.81 -0.33
C ASP A 85 -5.68 1.63 -0.06
N ILE A 86 -4.85 2.39 -0.78
CA ILE A 86 -3.39 2.32 -0.70
C ILE A 86 -2.89 3.43 0.23
N GLY A 87 -2.21 3.06 1.33
CA GLY A 87 -1.86 3.97 2.41
C GLY A 87 -3.07 4.24 3.32
N CYS A 88 -3.80 3.17 3.67
CA CYS A 88 -5.07 3.27 4.39
C CYS A 88 -4.94 3.78 5.84
N ASN A 89 -3.72 3.87 6.37
CA ASN A 89 -3.44 4.28 7.76
C ASN A 89 -4.40 3.59 8.76
N THR A 90 -5.11 4.31 9.61
CA THR A 90 -6.07 3.77 10.59
C THR A 90 -7.47 3.47 10.03
N GLY A 91 -7.64 3.45 8.71
CA GLY A 91 -8.84 2.95 8.04
C GLY A 91 -9.98 3.93 7.88
N GLU A 92 -9.73 5.25 7.92
CA GLU A 92 -10.76 6.29 7.84
C GLU A 92 -11.60 6.20 6.56
N PHE A 93 -10.97 5.91 5.42
CA PHE A 93 -11.67 5.76 4.14
C PHE A 93 -12.23 4.35 3.95
N LEU A 94 -11.65 3.34 4.60
CA LEU A 94 -12.21 1.98 4.63
C LEU A 94 -13.58 1.96 5.32
N ASP A 95 -13.74 2.72 6.43
CA ASP A 95 -15.06 2.86 7.11
C ASP A 95 -16.12 3.46 6.18
N ILE A 96 -15.76 4.50 5.41
CA ILE A 96 -16.68 5.09 4.44
C ILE A 96 -17.02 4.10 3.33
N ALA A 97 -16.01 3.44 2.74
CA ALA A 97 -16.18 2.49 1.66
C ALA A 97 -17.04 1.28 2.08
N SER A 98 -16.94 0.84 3.34
CA SER A 98 -17.67 -0.31 3.87
C SER A 98 -19.19 -0.16 3.77
N LYS A 99 -19.69 1.06 3.74
CA LYS A 99 -21.12 1.37 3.63
C LYS A 99 -21.69 1.19 2.22
N HIS A 100 -20.81 1.18 1.22
CA HIS A 100 -21.20 1.19 -0.20
C HIS A 100 -20.75 -0.02 -1.00
N CYS A 101 -19.66 -0.66 -0.58
CA CYS A 101 -18.96 -1.68 -1.36
C CYS A 101 -18.95 -3.03 -0.66
N SER A 102 -18.95 -4.10 -1.44
CA SER A 102 -19.03 -5.48 -0.91
C SER A 102 -17.68 -6.05 -0.51
N GLU A 103 -16.58 -5.53 -1.09
CA GLU A 103 -15.23 -6.04 -0.86
C GLU A 103 -14.26 -4.85 -0.86
N ILE A 104 -13.59 -4.66 0.26
CA ILE A 104 -12.66 -3.57 0.47
C ILE A 104 -11.37 -4.13 1.04
N HIS A 105 -10.27 -3.73 0.44
CA HIS A 105 -8.94 -4.06 0.92
C HIS A 105 -8.16 -2.79 1.23
N GLY A 106 -7.57 -2.72 2.41
CA GLY A 106 -6.65 -1.65 2.80
C GLY A 106 -5.23 -2.17 2.86
N ILE A 107 -4.28 -1.38 2.39
CA ILE A 107 -2.86 -1.67 2.58
C ILE A 107 -2.13 -0.47 3.16
N ASP A 108 -1.21 -0.76 4.06
CA ASP A 108 -0.28 0.21 4.61
C ASP A 108 1.03 -0.48 4.98
N PHE A 109 2.15 0.25 4.93
CA PHE A 109 3.44 -0.29 5.37
C PHE A 109 3.60 -0.25 6.89
N ASP A 110 2.80 0.58 7.59
CA ASP A 110 2.82 0.68 9.05
C ASP A 110 2.02 -0.43 9.71
N GLU A 111 2.72 -1.40 10.27
CA GLU A 111 2.13 -2.55 10.96
C GLU A 111 1.18 -2.12 12.10
N ASN A 112 1.51 -1.03 12.83
CA ASN A 112 0.66 -0.57 13.93
C ASN A 112 -0.69 -0.02 13.43
N SER A 113 -0.71 0.65 12.28
CA SER A 113 -1.94 1.11 11.64
C SER A 113 -2.80 -0.08 11.20
N ILE A 114 -2.18 -1.12 10.61
CA ILE A 114 -2.89 -2.34 10.22
C ILE A 114 -3.47 -3.08 11.42
N ASN A 115 -2.68 -3.24 12.50
CA ASN A 115 -3.15 -3.87 13.73
C ASN A 115 -4.30 -3.08 14.37
N PHE A 116 -4.23 -1.74 14.35
CA PHE A 116 -5.31 -0.89 14.83
C PHE A 116 -6.62 -1.15 14.08
N ILE A 117 -6.56 -1.28 12.75
CA ILE A 117 -7.74 -1.59 11.92
C ILE A 117 -8.31 -2.96 12.28
N GLN A 118 -7.46 -3.98 12.40
CA GLN A 118 -7.88 -5.34 12.74
C GLN A 118 -8.56 -5.43 14.10
N GLU A 119 -8.12 -4.63 15.06
CA GLU A 119 -8.68 -4.60 16.42
C GLU A 119 -9.97 -3.77 16.52
N ASN A 120 -10.13 -2.71 15.72
CA ASN A 120 -11.17 -1.70 15.91
C ASN A 120 -12.22 -1.65 14.79
N LEU A 121 -11.90 -2.11 13.57
CA LEU A 121 -12.83 -2.10 12.44
C LEU A 121 -13.32 -3.53 12.14
N ALA A 122 -14.35 -3.97 12.87
CA ALA A 122 -14.94 -5.31 12.73
C ALA A 122 -15.98 -5.41 11.60
N PHE A 123 -15.73 -4.83 10.44
CA PHE A 123 -16.64 -4.98 9.29
C PHE A 123 -16.29 -6.22 8.48
N LYS A 124 -17.31 -7.05 8.18
CA LYS A 124 -17.13 -8.32 7.46
C LYS A 124 -16.58 -8.17 6.04
N ASN A 125 -16.74 -7.00 5.43
CA ASN A 125 -16.34 -6.70 4.05
C ASN A 125 -14.99 -5.95 3.95
N ILE A 126 -14.32 -5.69 5.08
CA ILE A 126 -12.99 -5.07 5.12
C ILE A 126 -11.93 -6.14 5.36
N SER A 127 -10.90 -6.12 4.55
CA SER A 127 -9.66 -6.85 4.77
C SER A 127 -8.47 -5.90 4.72
N VAL A 128 -7.42 -6.17 5.46
CA VAL A 128 -6.22 -5.34 5.46
C VAL A 128 -4.96 -6.19 5.40
N SER A 129 -3.90 -5.63 4.82
CA SER A 129 -2.59 -6.27 4.76
C SER A 129 -1.48 -5.25 4.98
N ASN A 130 -0.43 -5.69 5.67
CA ASN A 130 0.80 -4.93 5.76
C ASN A 130 1.58 -5.08 4.45
N VAL A 131 1.60 -4.03 3.64
CA VAL A 131 2.26 -3.99 2.33
C VAL A 131 2.94 -2.65 2.13
N ASP A 132 4.23 -2.68 1.86
CA ASP A 132 4.96 -1.53 1.37
C ASP A 132 4.79 -1.42 -0.15
N ILE A 133 4.02 -0.42 -0.59
CA ILE A 133 3.76 -0.22 -2.02
C ILE A 133 4.98 0.33 -2.77
N SER A 134 5.97 0.88 -2.06
CA SER A 134 7.25 1.29 -2.66
C SER A 134 8.15 0.09 -2.99
N ASN A 135 7.97 -1.01 -2.24
CA ASN A 135 8.74 -2.25 -2.40
C ASN A 135 7.83 -3.50 -2.25
N PRO A 136 6.84 -3.69 -3.12
CA PRO A 136 5.90 -4.79 -3.01
C PRO A 136 6.57 -6.14 -3.22
N THR A 137 6.02 -7.19 -2.59
CA THR A 137 6.53 -8.55 -2.71
C THR A 137 6.68 -8.96 -4.18
N PRO A 138 7.88 -9.37 -4.65
CA PRO A 138 8.12 -9.77 -6.02
C PRO A 138 7.57 -11.17 -6.32
N GLN A 139 7.59 -11.55 -7.59
CA GLN A 139 7.41 -12.95 -8.00
C GLN A 139 8.59 -13.79 -7.50
N VAL A 140 8.33 -15.00 -7.05
CA VAL A 140 9.34 -15.90 -6.48
C VAL A 140 9.14 -17.36 -6.93
N GLY A 141 10.15 -18.19 -6.67
CA GLY A 141 10.17 -19.61 -7.01
C GLY A 141 10.97 -19.90 -8.26
N TRP A 142 10.85 -21.12 -8.79
CA TRP A 142 11.57 -21.54 -10.01
C TRP A 142 11.18 -20.63 -11.18
N ASN A 143 12.18 -20.04 -11.82
CA ASN A 143 12.04 -19.08 -12.92
C ASN A 143 11.16 -17.85 -12.57
N ASN A 144 11.01 -17.51 -11.28
CA ASN A 144 10.12 -16.46 -10.77
C ASN A 144 8.64 -16.66 -11.17
N ASP A 145 8.15 -17.90 -11.29
CA ASP A 145 6.82 -18.21 -11.82
C ASP A 145 5.97 -19.12 -10.91
N GLU A 146 6.50 -19.52 -9.75
CA GLU A 146 5.74 -20.38 -8.81
C GLU A 146 4.75 -19.58 -7.97
N THR A 147 5.09 -18.32 -7.63
CA THR A 147 4.22 -17.44 -6.83
C THR A 147 4.21 -16.05 -7.43
N PHE A 148 3.02 -15.60 -7.82
CA PHE A 148 2.85 -14.23 -8.34
C PHE A 148 3.20 -13.19 -7.29
N GLY A 149 3.89 -12.14 -7.72
CA GLY A 149 4.14 -10.96 -6.92
C GLY A 149 2.86 -10.18 -6.63
N TYR A 150 2.95 -9.28 -5.65
CA TYR A 150 1.79 -8.49 -5.21
C TYR A 150 1.11 -7.74 -6.37
N ILE A 151 1.90 -7.09 -7.23
CA ILE A 151 1.38 -6.30 -8.35
C ILE A 151 0.67 -7.18 -9.40
N GLU A 152 1.27 -8.32 -9.76
CA GLU A 152 0.67 -9.23 -10.75
C GLU A 152 -0.62 -9.89 -10.23
N LYS A 153 -0.70 -10.22 -8.94
CA LYS A 153 -1.94 -10.72 -8.31
C LYS A 153 -3.08 -9.71 -8.34
N ASN A 154 -2.75 -8.42 -8.29
CA ASN A 154 -3.71 -7.34 -8.18
C ASN A 154 -3.91 -6.56 -9.48
N LYS A 155 -3.35 -7.03 -10.60
CA LYS A 155 -3.45 -6.41 -11.91
C LYS A 155 -4.90 -6.42 -12.40
N ASN A 156 -5.45 -5.23 -12.70
CA ASN A 156 -6.84 -5.06 -13.13
C ASN A 156 -7.88 -5.72 -12.20
N PHE A 157 -7.58 -5.81 -10.91
CA PHE A 157 -8.42 -6.56 -9.97
C PHE A 157 -9.45 -5.66 -9.28
N TYR A 158 -9.04 -4.48 -8.83
CA TYR A 158 -9.91 -3.57 -8.09
C TYR A 158 -10.64 -2.61 -9.04
N ASP A 159 -11.96 -2.50 -8.88
CA ASP A 159 -12.78 -1.58 -9.68
C ASP A 159 -12.41 -0.12 -9.40
N THR A 160 -12.10 0.21 -8.15
CA THR A 160 -11.62 1.54 -7.76
C THR A 160 -10.41 1.44 -6.84
N LEU A 161 -9.37 2.22 -7.14
CA LEU A 161 -8.26 2.48 -6.22
C LEU A 161 -8.45 3.85 -5.55
N ILE A 162 -8.15 3.91 -4.26
CA ILE A 162 -8.02 5.14 -3.48
C ILE A 162 -6.55 5.33 -3.17
N PHE A 163 -6.00 6.50 -3.50
CA PHE A 163 -4.59 6.84 -3.34
C PHE A 163 -4.44 8.28 -2.86
N LEU A 164 -4.51 8.47 -1.55
CA LEU A 164 -4.60 9.77 -0.92
C LEU A 164 -3.46 10.02 0.06
N GLY A 165 -2.83 11.18 -0.03
CA GLY A 165 -1.85 11.66 0.94
C GLY A 165 -0.49 10.96 0.93
N ILE A 166 -0.19 10.11 -0.05
CA ILE A 166 1.05 9.31 -0.07
C ILE A 166 1.97 9.59 -1.27
N SER A 167 1.48 10.23 -2.33
CA SER A 167 2.26 10.46 -3.55
C SER A 167 3.59 11.17 -3.29
N HIS A 168 3.59 12.21 -2.46
CA HIS A 168 4.77 12.99 -2.11
C HIS A 168 5.78 12.18 -1.26
N HIS A 169 5.32 11.26 -0.42
CA HIS A 169 6.21 10.35 0.32
C HIS A 169 6.94 9.42 -0.64
N LEU A 170 6.22 8.76 -1.55
CA LEU A 170 6.84 7.89 -2.55
C LEU A 170 7.83 8.64 -3.44
N MET A 171 7.50 9.89 -3.84
CA MET A 171 8.40 10.67 -4.70
C MET A 171 9.64 11.15 -3.96
N VAL A 172 9.49 11.63 -2.74
CA VAL A 172 10.57 12.31 -2.02
C VAL A 172 11.37 11.31 -1.16
N THR A 173 10.70 10.49 -0.36
CA THR A 173 11.35 9.54 0.55
C THR A 173 11.90 8.35 -0.22
N ASP A 174 11.08 7.73 -1.07
CA ASP A 174 11.44 6.52 -1.81
C ASP A 174 12.04 6.82 -3.19
N ARG A 175 12.08 8.13 -3.59
CA ARG A 175 12.63 8.62 -4.86
C ARG A 175 12.02 7.97 -6.10
N ILE A 176 10.74 7.62 -6.03
CA ILE A 176 10.01 7.02 -7.14
C ILE A 176 9.45 8.13 -8.04
N PRO A 177 9.81 8.18 -9.32
CA PRO A 177 9.28 9.19 -10.24
C PRO A 177 7.76 9.12 -10.35
N LEU A 178 7.08 10.28 -10.41
CA LEU A 178 5.62 10.38 -10.52
C LEU A 178 5.05 9.49 -11.64
N LYS A 179 5.69 9.47 -12.81
CA LYS A 179 5.29 8.62 -13.93
C LYS A 179 5.25 7.13 -13.57
N ASN A 180 6.20 6.66 -12.76
CA ASN A 180 6.26 5.25 -12.33
C ASN A 180 5.13 4.94 -11.34
N ILE A 181 4.79 5.89 -10.45
CA ILE A 181 3.65 5.77 -9.55
C ILE A 181 2.35 5.64 -10.36
N ILE A 182 2.13 6.54 -11.32
CA ILE A 182 0.94 6.51 -12.19
C ILE A 182 0.87 5.21 -12.98
N LEU A 183 1.98 4.72 -13.53
CA LEU A 183 2.04 3.46 -14.27
C LEU A 183 1.71 2.25 -13.38
N LEU A 184 2.20 2.24 -12.13
CA LEU A 184 1.87 1.20 -11.15
C LEU A 184 0.37 1.19 -10.86
N LEU A 185 -0.20 2.34 -10.54
CA LEU A 185 -1.63 2.48 -10.28
C LEU A 185 -2.47 2.10 -11.50
N TYR A 186 -2.05 2.48 -12.72
CA TYR A 186 -2.70 2.06 -13.95
C TYR A 186 -2.74 0.53 -14.12
N LYS A 187 -1.64 -0.17 -13.82
CA LYS A 187 -1.61 -1.64 -13.88
C LYS A 187 -2.60 -2.30 -12.93
N MET A 188 -2.77 -1.75 -11.73
CA MET A 188 -3.64 -2.32 -10.70
C MET A 188 -5.10 -1.92 -10.87
N THR A 189 -5.37 -0.74 -11.40
CA THR A 189 -6.72 -0.20 -11.57
C THR A 189 -7.48 -0.97 -12.68
N LYS A 190 -8.73 -1.34 -12.41
CA LYS A 190 -9.65 -1.89 -13.41
C LYS A 190 -10.50 -0.80 -14.08
N LYS A 191 -11.05 0.16 -13.31
CA LYS A 191 -11.92 1.22 -13.81
C LYS A 191 -11.51 2.61 -13.33
N ASN A 192 -11.51 2.84 -12.02
CA ASN A 192 -11.40 4.18 -11.46
C ASN A 192 -10.21 4.30 -10.51
N LEU A 193 -9.63 5.48 -10.45
CA LEU A 193 -8.61 5.86 -9.49
C LEU A 193 -8.98 7.22 -8.88
N ILE A 194 -9.07 7.28 -7.55
CA ILE A 194 -9.18 8.52 -6.79
C ILE A 194 -7.77 8.87 -6.32
N PHE A 195 -7.19 9.92 -6.88
CA PHE A 195 -5.80 10.30 -6.64
C PHE A 195 -5.71 11.69 -6.02
N GLU A 196 -5.01 11.81 -4.89
CA GLU A 196 -4.66 13.11 -4.34
C GLU A 196 -3.28 13.54 -4.87
N PHE A 197 -3.29 14.54 -5.75
CA PHE A 197 -2.08 15.21 -6.17
C PHE A 197 -1.69 16.27 -5.15
N ILE A 198 -0.42 16.28 -4.77
CA ILE A 198 0.19 17.21 -3.82
C ILE A 198 1.35 17.90 -4.53
N SER A 199 1.21 19.22 -4.72
CA SER A 199 2.20 20.05 -5.42
C SER A 199 3.48 20.20 -4.62
N LYS A 200 4.58 20.50 -5.32
CA LYS A 200 5.86 20.89 -4.69
C LYS A 200 5.76 22.08 -3.73
N ASP A 201 4.73 22.92 -3.91
CA ASP A 201 4.52 24.13 -3.09
C ASP A 201 3.67 23.86 -1.82
N ASP A 202 3.28 22.59 -1.59
CA ASP A 202 2.63 22.16 -0.34
C ASP A 202 3.63 22.15 0.81
N GLU A 203 3.21 22.66 1.98
CA GLU A 203 4.08 22.76 3.17
C GLU A 203 4.68 21.40 3.53
N LYS A 204 3.88 20.32 3.49
CA LYS A 204 4.36 19.00 3.84
C LYS A 204 5.32 18.42 2.80
N PHE A 205 5.09 18.76 1.52
CA PHE A 205 6.04 18.41 0.47
C PHE A 205 7.40 19.10 0.70
N ILE A 206 7.37 20.41 1.00
CA ILE A 206 8.57 21.21 1.28
C ILE A 206 9.31 20.63 2.49
N ASP A 207 8.61 20.34 3.58
CA ASP A 207 9.19 19.76 4.79
C ASP A 207 9.94 18.45 4.51
N ILE A 208 9.33 17.54 3.73
CA ILE A 208 9.93 16.26 3.42
C ILE A 208 11.08 16.40 2.43
N ALA A 209 10.93 17.24 1.40
CA ALA A 209 11.95 17.49 0.39
C ALA A 209 13.17 18.24 0.96
N ASN A 210 12.93 19.15 1.91
CA ASN A 210 13.95 19.93 2.60
C ASN A 210 14.98 20.51 1.60
N ILE A 211 16.28 20.29 1.82
CA ILE A 211 17.38 20.78 0.95
C ILE A 211 17.31 20.23 -0.49
N ASN A 212 16.56 19.18 -0.74
CA ASN A 212 16.40 18.55 -2.06
C ASN A 212 15.18 19.08 -2.82
N HIS A 213 14.49 20.10 -2.35
CA HIS A 213 13.27 20.63 -2.97
C HIS A 213 13.44 20.98 -4.46
N ASP A 214 14.62 21.49 -4.84
CA ASP A 214 14.94 21.84 -6.23
C ASP A 214 14.87 20.66 -7.20
N LEU A 215 15.01 19.42 -6.72
CA LEU A 215 14.85 18.22 -7.56
C LEU A 215 13.41 17.98 -8.00
N TYR A 216 12.44 18.63 -7.37
CA TYR A 216 11.00 18.42 -7.56
C TYR A 216 10.28 19.61 -8.18
N LEU A 217 11.00 20.59 -8.78
CA LEU A 217 10.41 21.77 -9.42
C LEU A 217 9.38 21.42 -10.51
N CYS A 218 9.51 20.23 -11.12
CA CYS A 218 8.56 19.73 -12.10
C CYS A 218 7.29 19.14 -11.50
N CYS A 219 7.17 19.01 -10.15
CA CYS A 219 5.98 18.46 -9.50
C CYS A 219 4.89 19.53 -9.39
N THR A 220 4.35 19.91 -10.54
CA THR A 220 3.26 20.88 -10.70
C THR A 220 1.99 20.19 -11.18
N LYS A 221 0.85 20.83 -10.98
CA LYS A 221 -0.46 20.37 -11.45
C LYS A 221 -0.46 20.08 -12.94
N GLU A 222 0.10 20.98 -13.74
CA GLU A 222 0.15 20.88 -15.21
C GLU A 222 0.98 19.65 -15.65
N ASN A 223 2.11 19.40 -15.00
CA ASN A 223 2.93 18.22 -15.32
C ASN A 223 2.30 16.92 -14.85
N PHE A 224 1.58 16.95 -13.73
CA PHE A 224 0.77 15.80 -13.30
C PHE A 224 -0.31 15.48 -14.34
N GLU A 225 -1.10 16.48 -14.75
CA GLU A 225 -2.17 16.32 -15.74
C GLU A 225 -1.62 15.80 -17.09
N LYS A 226 -0.51 16.35 -17.58
CA LYS A 226 0.18 15.84 -18.76
C LYS A 226 0.59 14.37 -18.64
N THR A 227 1.03 13.95 -17.46
CA THR A 227 1.47 12.57 -17.23
C THR A 227 0.26 11.62 -17.13
N VAL A 228 -0.77 12.04 -16.43
CA VAL A 228 -1.91 11.16 -16.12
C VAL A 228 -2.78 10.90 -17.34
N VAL A 229 -2.90 11.88 -18.27
CA VAL A 229 -3.73 11.72 -19.47
C VAL A 229 -3.20 10.67 -20.46
N ASP A 230 -1.97 10.20 -20.33
CA ASP A 230 -1.47 9.06 -21.11
C ASP A 230 -2.17 7.74 -20.73
N TYR A 231 -2.65 7.63 -19.50
CA TYR A 231 -3.18 6.40 -18.90
C TYR A 231 -4.66 6.49 -18.51
N PHE A 232 -5.13 7.67 -18.11
CA PHE A 232 -6.46 7.89 -17.58
C PHE A 232 -7.17 9.07 -18.24
N TYR A 233 -8.50 9.03 -18.25
CA TYR A 233 -9.34 10.19 -18.48
C TYR A 233 -9.56 10.93 -17.16
N ILE A 234 -9.32 12.24 -17.13
CA ILE A 234 -9.66 13.09 -15.98
C ILE A 234 -11.16 13.37 -16.03
N LYS A 235 -11.92 12.75 -15.11
CA LYS A 235 -13.39 12.93 -15.07
C LYS A 235 -13.79 14.13 -14.22
N LYS A 236 -13.09 14.36 -13.12
CA LYS A 236 -13.36 15.46 -12.21
C LYS A 236 -12.12 15.84 -11.42
N ILE A 237 -12.03 17.12 -11.09
CA ILE A 237 -11.00 17.68 -10.23
C ILE A 237 -11.71 18.40 -9.09
N HIS A 238 -11.36 18.08 -7.86
CA HIS A 238 -11.82 18.77 -6.67
C HIS A 238 -10.63 19.50 -6.03
N ASN A 239 -10.81 20.78 -5.80
CA ASN A 239 -9.86 21.57 -5.04
C ASN A 239 -10.24 21.47 -3.56
N LEU A 240 -9.26 21.53 -2.67
CA LEU A 240 -9.50 21.70 -1.26
C LEU A 240 -9.62 23.20 -0.94
N ASP A 241 -10.44 23.55 0.04
CA ASP A 241 -10.75 24.97 0.31
C ASP A 241 -9.59 25.72 0.98
N TYR A 242 -8.88 25.03 1.87
CA TYR A 242 -7.78 25.62 2.65
C TYR A 242 -6.40 25.25 2.13
N ASN A 243 -6.25 24.13 1.43
CA ASN A 243 -4.97 23.75 0.87
C ASN A 243 -5.02 23.74 -0.67
N LEU A 244 -4.72 24.90 -1.26
CA LEU A 244 -4.73 25.13 -2.72
C LEU A 244 -3.66 24.34 -3.48
N ASN A 245 -2.70 23.74 -2.76
CA ASN A 245 -1.62 22.92 -3.33
C ASN A 245 -1.98 21.43 -3.40
N ARG A 246 -3.23 21.08 -3.00
CA ARG A 246 -3.74 19.71 -3.02
C ARG A 246 -5.01 19.61 -3.84
N HIS A 247 -5.04 18.64 -4.74
CA HIS A 247 -6.18 18.41 -5.62
C HIS A 247 -6.56 16.93 -5.61
N ILE A 248 -7.86 16.63 -5.54
CA ILE A 248 -8.37 15.26 -5.65
C ILE A 248 -8.89 15.05 -7.07
N TYR A 249 -8.31 14.11 -7.76
CA TYR A 249 -8.66 13.72 -9.12
C TYR A 249 -9.50 12.45 -9.09
N ILE A 250 -10.62 12.49 -9.79
CA ILE A 250 -11.38 11.30 -10.17
C ILE A 250 -10.94 10.93 -11.59
N LEU A 251 -10.30 9.80 -11.71
CA LEU A 251 -9.66 9.32 -12.92
C LEU A 251 -10.35 8.03 -13.38
N GLU A 252 -10.60 7.90 -14.68
CA GLU A 252 -11.13 6.68 -15.29
C GLU A 252 -10.07 6.08 -16.21
N LYS A 253 -9.83 4.80 -16.08
CA LYS A 253 -8.84 4.07 -16.89
C LYS A 253 -9.19 4.09 -18.37
N LYS A 254 -8.19 4.32 -19.23
CA LYS A 254 -8.31 4.20 -20.68
C LYS A 254 -8.40 2.76 -21.15
#